data_e891471f2dca42956fa193c5da93eb28
#
_entry.id   e891471f2dca42956fa193c5da93eb28
#
_cell.length_a   1.000
_cell.length_b   1.000
_cell.length_c   1.000
_cell.angle_alpha   90.00
_cell.angle_beta   90.00
_cell.angle_gamma   90.00
#
_symmetry.space_group_name_H-M   'P 1'
#
loop_
_entity.id
_entity.type
_entity.pdbx_description
1 polymer ?
#
loop_
_entity_poly.entity_id
_entity_poly.type
_entity_poly.pdbx_seq_one_letter_code
_entity_poly.pdbx_strand_id
1 'polypeptide(L)'
;MNRPALLSAVTALALPLTACAAVTASPQQAERTAPAPPGKPQRIMSTNMCSDLLLLMLVPKERIASVTYLAHDAVEVLMPGADEGVAINHGTAEQVVLQQPDLILASPWSTPVMRRLAKKVGAPAVEIDSANSFEDIRRITRQVGALVGEPQRAEALIAEMDRKLAELALQRPAHPTEVVAWSAANTVPGRGSLTDDIIRAAGAVNLAARMPDDSFSSFGIEELLVARPEAIMRGRSDYGEPSVQNAMSEHPVVRTAFKGRRITYPVFLHTCGLPQSADSAVQLHDALAKLPAADVAW
;
A
#
# COMPACT_ATOMS: atom_id res chain seq x y z
N MET A 1 -38.15 51.23 58.68
CA MET A 1 -37.89 51.91 57.41
C MET A 1 -37.42 50.81 56.41
N ASN A 2 -38.40 50.27 55.67
CA ASN A 2 -38.21 49.15 54.73
C ASN A 2 -37.87 49.69 53.35
N ARG A 3 -36.83 49.09 52.72
CA ARG A 3 -36.63 49.24 51.29
C ARG A 3 -36.73 47.84 50.66
N PRO A 4 -37.53 47.64 49.61
CA PRO A 4 -37.59 46.35 48.88
C PRO A 4 -36.49 46.26 47.83
N ALA A 5 -35.89 45.08 47.73
CA ALA A 5 -34.96 44.74 46.71
C ALA A 5 -35.67 44.32 45.41
N LEU A 6 -35.33 44.97 44.30
CA LEU A 6 -35.79 44.64 42.96
C LEU A 6 -34.87 43.50 42.39
N LEU A 7 -35.44 42.33 42.18
CA LEU A 7 -34.79 41.27 41.38
C LEU A 7 -35.01 41.55 39.89
N SER A 8 -33.92 41.80 39.16
CA SER A 8 -33.96 41.85 37.71
C SER A 8 -33.65 40.45 37.17
N ALA A 9 -34.63 39.85 36.51
CA ALA A 9 -34.47 38.61 35.78
C ALA A 9 -33.80 38.92 34.44
N VAL A 10 -32.59 38.35 34.23
CA VAL A 10 -31.91 38.37 32.92
C VAL A 10 -32.26 37.06 32.20
N THR A 11 -33.09 37.19 31.16
CA THR A 11 -33.45 36.08 30.27
C THR A 11 -32.32 35.92 29.23
N ALA A 12 -31.53 34.88 29.36
CA ALA A 12 -30.48 34.50 28.37
C ALA A 12 -31.13 33.79 27.19
N LEU A 13 -31.14 34.43 26.03
CA LEU A 13 -31.58 33.88 24.77
C LEU A 13 -30.44 33.07 24.16
N ALA A 14 -30.50 31.73 24.22
CA ALA A 14 -29.52 30.83 23.59
C ALA A 14 -29.91 30.65 22.11
N LEU A 15 -29.13 31.21 21.20
CA LEU A 15 -29.19 30.88 19.78
C LEU A 15 -28.36 29.61 19.50
N PRO A 16 -28.90 28.62 18.77
CA PRO A 16 -28.10 27.50 18.30
C PRO A 16 -27.26 27.93 17.10
N LEU A 17 -25.93 27.95 17.25
CA LEU A 17 -25.00 28.02 16.14
C LEU A 17 -24.92 26.64 15.45
N THR A 18 -25.68 26.45 14.39
CA THR A 18 -25.46 25.38 13.43
C THR A 18 -24.29 25.78 12.53
N ALA A 19 -23.09 25.40 12.91
CA ALA A 19 -21.91 25.51 12.04
C ALA A 19 -21.95 24.37 11.01
N CYS A 20 -22.41 24.62 9.79
CA CYS A 20 -22.10 23.80 8.63
C CYS A 20 -20.60 23.94 8.34
N ALA A 21 -19.81 22.97 8.78
CA ALA A 21 -18.44 22.83 8.31
C ALA A 21 -18.49 22.36 6.85
N ALA A 22 -18.40 23.31 5.92
CA ALA A 22 -18.07 23.00 4.55
C ALA A 22 -16.64 22.48 4.53
N VAL A 23 -16.48 21.17 4.31
CA VAL A 23 -15.18 20.56 3.99
C VAL A 23 -14.77 21.09 2.63
N THR A 24 -14.01 22.19 2.63
CA THR A 24 -13.36 22.69 1.41
C THR A 24 -12.21 21.74 1.11
N ALA A 25 -12.35 20.92 0.06
CA ALA A 25 -11.25 20.13 -0.48
C ALA A 25 -10.08 21.07 -0.78
N SER A 26 -8.88 20.70 -0.31
CA SER A 26 -7.66 21.47 -0.55
C SER A 26 -7.46 21.68 -2.04
N PRO A 27 -7.03 22.88 -2.49
CA PRO A 27 -6.76 23.14 -3.91
C PRO A 27 -5.76 22.18 -4.57
N GLN A 28 -4.88 21.57 -3.79
CA GLN A 28 -3.93 20.53 -4.22
C GLN A 28 -4.57 19.21 -4.66
N GLN A 29 -5.78 18.88 -4.20
CA GLN A 29 -6.50 17.68 -4.64
C GLN A 29 -7.22 17.88 -5.99
N ALA A 30 -7.57 19.09 -6.35
CA ALA A 30 -8.23 19.39 -7.62
C ALA A 30 -7.27 19.36 -8.83
N GLU A 31 -5.96 19.59 -8.63
CA GLU A 31 -4.95 19.53 -9.71
C GLU A 31 -4.46 18.11 -10.02
N ARG A 32 -4.78 17.11 -9.20
CA ARG A 32 -4.27 15.73 -9.31
C ARG A 32 -5.01 14.85 -10.31
N THR A 33 -6.17 15.24 -10.76
CA THR A 33 -6.96 14.49 -11.74
C THR A 33 -6.92 15.18 -13.09
N ALA A 34 -5.89 14.92 -13.88
CA ALA A 34 -5.97 15.20 -15.32
C ALA A 34 -7.15 14.38 -15.88
N PRO A 35 -8.02 14.98 -16.73
CA PRO A 35 -9.10 14.23 -17.35
C PRO A 35 -8.53 13.06 -18.14
N ALA A 36 -9.21 11.91 -18.08
CA ALA A 36 -8.84 10.76 -18.90
C ALA A 36 -8.78 11.17 -20.38
N PRO A 37 -7.79 10.67 -21.15
CA PRO A 37 -7.68 10.99 -22.54
C PRO A 37 -8.96 10.58 -23.29
N PRO A 38 -9.40 11.33 -24.31
CA PRO A 38 -10.53 10.96 -25.13
C PRO A 38 -10.19 9.67 -25.88
N GLY A 39 -10.92 8.60 -25.57
CA GLY A 39 -10.69 7.28 -26.13
C GLY A 39 -9.84 6.35 -25.24
N LYS A 40 -9.65 5.13 -25.70
CA LYS A 40 -8.86 4.11 -25.03
C LYS A 40 -7.37 4.30 -25.32
N PRO A 41 -6.51 4.62 -24.34
CA PRO A 41 -5.09 4.83 -24.59
C PRO A 41 -4.43 3.60 -25.24
N GLN A 42 -3.53 3.83 -26.21
CA GLN A 42 -2.87 2.78 -27.00
C GLN A 42 -1.36 2.71 -26.75
N ARG A 43 -0.78 3.72 -26.09
CA ARG A 43 0.65 3.81 -25.80
C ARG A 43 0.88 4.30 -24.38
N ILE A 44 0.64 3.41 -23.41
CA ILE A 44 0.66 3.76 -21.99
C ILE A 44 2.09 3.57 -21.46
N MET A 45 2.64 4.62 -20.87
CA MET A 45 3.93 4.59 -20.18
C MET A 45 3.69 4.64 -18.68
N SER A 46 4.32 3.78 -17.91
CA SER A 46 4.33 3.89 -16.45
C SER A 46 5.72 4.26 -15.95
N THR A 47 5.79 5.09 -14.92
CA THR A 47 7.04 5.59 -14.32
C THR A 47 7.13 5.29 -12.82
N ASN A 48 6.40 4.28 -12.36
CA ASN A 48 6.37 3.83 -10.97
C ASN A 48 6.13 2.33 -10.91
N MET A 49 6.94 1.61 -10.16
CA MET A 49 6.88 0.14 -10.02
C MET A 49 5.47 -0.38 -9.70
N CYS A 50 4.76 0.25 -8.76
CA CYS A 50 3.43 -0.24 -8.38
C CYS A 50 2.38 -0.01 -9.48
N SER A 51 2.50 1.09 -10.22
CA SER A 51 1.68 1.34 -11.42
C SER A 51 2.05 0.41 -12.58
N ASP A 52 3.33 0.03 -12.71
CA ASP A 52 3.78 -0.94 -13.71
C ASP A 52 3.08 -2.28 -13.50
N LEU A 53 3.12 -2.80 -12.27
CA LEU A 53 2.49 -4.07 -11.93
C LEU A 53 0.99 -4.06 -12.18
N LEU A 54 0.30 -3.00 -11.76
CA LEU A 54 -1.13 -2.85 -11.98
C LEU A 54 -1.46 -2.70 -13.48
N LEU A 55 -0.62 -1.99 -14.24
CA LEU A 55 -0.75 -1.85 -15.69
C LEU A 55 -0.62 -3.20 -16.40
N LEU A 56 0.38 -4.01 -16.05
CA LEU A 56 0.59 -5.35 -16.59
C LEU A 56 -0.59 -6.31 -16.27
N MET A 57 -1.27 -6.11 -15.14
CA MET A 57 -2.47 -6.87 -14.78
C MET A 57 -3.70 -6.47 -15.60
N LEU A 58 -3.80 -5.17 -15.96
CA LEU A 58 -5.01 -4.60 -16.56
C LEU A 58 -4.97 -4.54 -18.09
N VAL A 59 -3.81 -4.31 -18.69
CA VAL A 59 -3.69 -3.90 -20.09
C VAL A 59 -2.93 -4.94 -20.92
N PRO A 60 -3.38 -5.26 -22.14
CA PRO A 60 -2.59 -6.05 -23.08
C PRO A 60 -1.24 -5.38 -23.40
N LYS A 61 -0.18 -6.18 -23.51
CA LYS A 61 1.20 -5.72 -23.69
C LYS A 61 1.38 -4.75 -24.88
N GLU A 62 0.64 -4.96 -25.94
CA GLU A 62 0.68 -4.17 -27.18
C GLU A 62 0.30 -2.69 -26.97
N ARG A 63 -0.40 -2.41 -25.87
CA ARG A 63 -0.79 -1.04 -25.50
C ARG A 63 0.13 -0.43 -24.45
N ILE A 64 1.14 -1.16 -24.00
CA ILE A 64 2.11 -0.70 -22.99
C ILE A 64 3.35 -0.19 -23.75
N ALA A 65 3.58 1.12 -23.72
CA ALA A 65 4.77 1.72 -24.33
C ALA A 65 6.04 1.34 -23.55
N SER A 66 5.98 1.38 -22.21
CA SER A 66 7.05 0.88 -21.34
C SER A 66 6.64 0.81 -19.87
N VAL A 67 7.37 0.01 -19.10
CA VAL A 67 7.36 -0.06 -17.64
C VAL A 67 8.75 0.32 -17.10
N THR A 68 8.86 0.59 -15.80
CA THR A 68 10.17 0.92 -15.23
C THR A 68 11.05 -0.32 -15.07
N TYR A 69 12.36 -0.12 -15.05
CA TYR A 69 13.34 -1.19 -14.74
C TYR A 69 13.12 -1.80 -13.35
N LEU A 70 12.43 -1.08 -12.45
CA LEU A 70 12.14 -1.53 -11.08
C LEU A 70 11.06 -2.63 -11.03
N ALA A 71 10.27 -2.79 -12.10
CA ALA A 71 9.19 -3.76 -12.12
C ALA A 71 9.68 -5.21 -12.27
N HIS A 72 10.83 -5.42 -12.93
CA HIS A 72 11.29 -6.74 -13.36
C HIS A 72 11.31 -7.78 -12.22
N ASP A 73 11.99 -7.47 -11.12
CA ASP A 73 12.09 -8.40 -9.98
C ASP A 73 10.73 -8.71 -9.34
N ALA A 74 9.86 -7.72 -9.27
CA ALA A 74 8.50 -7.93 -8.77
C ALA A 74 7.67 -8.79 -9.73
N VAL A 75 7.84 -8.62 -11.05
CA VAL A 75 7.18 -9.42 -12.09
C VAL A 75 7.63 -10.86 -12.01
N GLU A 76 8.93 -11.14 -11.89
CA GLU A 76 9.48 -12.51 -11.75
C GLU A 76 8.84 -13.26 -10.56
N VAL A 77 8.52 -12.55 -9.46
CA VAL A 77 7.93 -13.14 -8.26
C VAL A 77 6.41 -13.27 -8.37
N LEU A 78 5.72 -12.24 -8.90
CA LEU A 78 4.26 -12.14 -8.81
C LEU A 78 3.53 -12.61 -10.05
N MET A 79 4.14 -12.44 -11.23
CA MET A 79 3.53 -12.72 -12.54
C MET A 79 4.60 -13.04 -13.61
N PRO A 80 5.37 -14.14 -13.46
CA PRO A 80 6.52 -14.44 -14.30
C PRO A 80 6.23 -14.30 -15.80
N GLY A 81 7.11 -13.57 -16.51
CA GLY A 81 7.00 -13.33 -17.96
C GLY A 81 5.96 -12.27 -18.35
N ALA A 82 5.31 -11.59 -17.40
CA ALA A 82 4.32 -10.57 -17.75
C ALA A 82 4.91 -9.33 -18.42
N ASP A 83 6.19 -9.03 -18.23
CA ASP A 83 6.93 -7.93 -18.86
C ASP A 83 7.71 -8.34 -20.12
N GLU A 84 7.69 -9.60 -20.53
CA GLU A 84 8.40 -10.06 -21.73
C GLU A 84 7.92 -9.29 -22.97
N GLY A 85 8.88 -8.68 -23.68
CA GLY A 85 8.62 -7.88 -24.88
C GLY A 85 8.12 -6.48 -24.62
N VAL A 86 7.92 -6.08 -23.34
CA VAL A 86 7.61 -4.70 -22.96
C VAL A 86 8.91 -3.89 -22.82
N ALA A 87 8.96 -2.69 -23.40
CA ALA A 87 10.14 -1.84 -23.29
C ALA A 87 10.34 -1.34 -21.86
N ILE A 88 11.60 -1.17 -21.47
CA ILE A 88 12.00 -0.68 -20.14
C ILE A 88 12.29 0.83 -20.21
N ASN A 89 11.86 1.56 -19.17
CA ASN A 89 12.19 2.95 -18.98
C ASN A 89 12.83 3.23 -17.60
N HIS A 90 13.48 4.40 -17.50
CA HIS A 90 14.06 4.93 -16.27
C HIS A 90 13.33 6.20 -15.79
N GLY A 91 12.15 6.47 -16.32
CA GLY A 91 11.33 7.64 -15.96
C GLY A 91 11.94 8.98 -16.41
N THR A 92 12.84 8.99 -17.40
CA THR A 92 13.47 10.22 -17.85
C THR A 92 12.60 10.99 -18.85
N ALA A 93 12.81 12.29 -18.88
CA ALA A 93 12.07 13.19 -19.77
C ALA A 93 12.34 12.88 -21.26
N GLU A 94 13.55 12.45 -21.59
CA GLU A 94 13.96 12.07 -22.95
C GLU A 94 13.18 10.83 -23.42
N GLN A 95 12.98 9.86 -22.56
CA GLN A 95 12.21 8.66 -22.88
C GLN A 95 10.74 8.97 -23.15
N VAL A 96 10.15 9.93 -22.44
CA VAL A 96 8.78 10.40 -22.74
C VAL A 96 8.69 10.93 -24.17
N VAL A 97 9.68 11.74 -24.62
CA VAL A 97 9.71 12.27 -25.98
C VAL A 97 9.88 11.16 -27.01
N LEU A 98 10.82 10.24 -26.78
CA LEU A 98 11.13 9.17 -27.72
C LEU A 98 10.00 8.15 -27.87
N GLN A 99 9.33 7.81 -26.75
CA GLN A 99 8.29 6.79 -26.76
C GLN A 99 6.91 7.33 -27.15
N GLN A 100 6.70 8.66 -27.12
CA GLN A 100 5.44 9.30 -27.50
C GLN A 100 4.21 8.61 -26.90
N PRO A 101 4.12 8.49 -25.55
CA PRO A 101 2.96 7.90 -24.93
C PRO A 101 1.73 8.78 -25.10
N ASP A 102 0.55 8.18 -25.07
CA ASP A 102 -0.74 8.88 -25.05
C ASP A 102 -1.34 8.94 -23.63
N LEU A 103 -0.75 8.21 -22.68
CA LEU A 103 -1.02 8.29 -21.24
C LEU A 103 0.25 7.96 -20.45
N ILE A 104 0.52 8.71 -19.38
CA ILE A 104 1.58 8.41 -18.43
C ILE A 104 0.98 8.17 -17.05
N LEU A 105 1.21 7.00 -16.47
CA LEU A 105 0.96 6.73 -15.06
C LEU A 105 2.20 7.16 -14.27
N ALA A 106 2.06 8.22 -13.50
CA ALA A 106 3.16 8.88 -12.80
C ALA A 106 3.14 8.62 -11.30
N SER A 107 4.29 8.69 -10.66
CA SER A 107 4.40 8.73 -9.21
C SER A 107 4.18 10.17 -8.71
N PRO A 108 3.65 10.37 -7.49
CA PRO A 108 3.67 11.66 -6.80
C PRO A 108 5.09 12.25 -6.70
N TRP A 109 6.12 11.40 -6.75
CA TRP A 109 7.53 11.77 -6.71
C TRP A 109 8.14 12.11 -8.08
N SER A 110 7.34 12.06 -9.15
CA SER A 110 7.80 12.39 -10.51
C SER A 110 8.28 13.83 -10.60
N THR A 111 9.39 14.04 -11.31
CA THR A 111 10.01 15.37 -11.39
C THR A 111 9.12 16.39 -12.11
N PRO A 112 9.13 17.66 -11.68
CA PRO A 112 8.41 18.72 -12.38
C PRO A 112 8.82 18.87 -13.87
N VAL A 113 10.06 18.50 -14.20
CA VAL A 113 10.58 18.53 -15.58
C VAL A 113 9.84 17.49 -16.43
N MET A 114 9.74 16.26 -15.94
CA MET A 114 9.04 15.17 -16.62
C MET A 114 7.57 15.55 -16.89
N ARG A 115 6.86 16.08 -15.88
CA ARG A 115 5.46 16.51 -16.02
C ARG A 115 5.27 17.64 -17.04
N ARG A 116 6.16 18.64 -17.06
CA ARG A 116 6.12 19.72 -18.05
C ARG A 116 6.36 19.21 -19.47
N LEU A 117 7.27 18.25 -19.62
CA LEU A 117 7.58 17.70 -20.94
C LEU A 117 6.45 16.79 -21.45
N ALA A 118 5.89 15.96 -20.60
CA ALA A 118 4.70 15.17 -20.90
C ALA A 118 3.57 16.07 -21.45
N LYS A 119 3.30 17.19 -20.80
CA LYS A 119 2.34 18.19 -21.29
C LYS A 119 2.70 18.76 -22.67
N LYS A 120 3.99 19.02 -22.95
CA LYS A 120 4.45 19.54 -24.25
C LYS A 120 4.25 18.56 -25.40
N VAL A 121 4.40 17.25 -25.13
CA VAL A 121 4.20 16.20 -26.14
C VAL A 121 2.74 15.72 -26.21
N GLY A 122 1.85 16.37 -25.47
CA GLY A 122 0.42 16.03 -25.49
C GLY A 122 0.05 14.76 -24.71
N ALA A 123 0.97 14.21 -23.89
CA ALA A 123 0.71 13.04 -23.07
C ALA A 123 0.23 13.47 -21.67
N PRO A 124 -1.03 13.18 -21.29
CA PRO A 124 -1.48 13.42 -19.93
C PRO A 124 -0.70 12.53 -18.96
N ALA A 125 -0.07 13.14 -17.95
CA ALA A 125 0.55 12.44 -16.84
C ALA A 125 -0.38 12.49 -15.62
N VAL A 126 -0.86 11.32 -15.20
CA VAL A 126 -1.76 11.17 -14.07
C VAL A 126 -1.00 10.59 -12.88
N GLU A 127 -1.03 11.29 -11.76
CA GLU A 127 -0.42 10.80 -10.53
C GLU A 127 -1.29 9.70 -9.92
N ILE A 128 -0.65 8.56 -9.62
CA ILE A 128 -1.26 7.43 -8.95
C ILE A 128 -0.70 7.37 -7.53
N ASP A 129 -1.58 7.49 -6.56
CA ASP A 129 -1.24 7.44 -5.14
C ASP A 129 -0.74 6.05 -4.72
N SER A 130 -0.07 5.98 -3.57
CA SER A 130 0.23 4.70 -2.92
C SER A 130 -1.00 4.17 -2.18
N ALA A 131 -1.19 2.85 -2.18
CA ALA A 131 -2.23 2.20 -1.40
C ALA A 131 -1.70 1.81 -0.02
N ASN A 132 -2.39 2.21 1.03
CA ASN A 132 -2.08 1.87 2.42
C ASN A 132 -3.13 0.93 3.04
N SER A 133 -4.16 0.57 2.29
CA SER A 133 -5.24 -0.31 2.74
C SER A 133 -5.87 -1.05 1.56
N PHE A 134 -6.65 -2.09 1.82
CA PHE A 134 -7.46 -2.75 0.81
C PHE A 134 -8.51 -1.81 0.20
N GLU A 135 -8.97 -0.81 0.95
CA GLU A 135 -9.87 0.21 0.39
C GLU A 135 -9.16 1.11 -0.62
N ASP A 136 -7.91 1.51 -0.33
CA ASP A 136 -7.10 2.23 -1.31
C ASP A 136 -6.83 1.39 -2.55
N ILE A 137 -6.56 0.08 -2.39
CA ILE A 137 -6.37 -0.83 -3.53
C ILE A 137 -7.60 -0.83 -4.43
N ARG A 138 -8.82 -0.92 -3.87
CA ARG A 138 -10.06 -0.83 -4.65
C ARG A 138 -10.15 0.48 -5.41
N ARG A 139 -9.94 1.59 -4.72
CA ARG A 139 -10.01 2.94 -5.29
C ARG A 139 -8.99 3.12 -6.42
N ILE A 140 -7.73 2.76 -6.19
CA ILE A 140 -6.64 2.92 -7.17
C ILE A 140 -6.83 1.98 -8.36
N THR A 141 -7.23 0.73 -8.15
CA THR A 141 -7.49 -0.23 -9.23
C THR A 141 -8.63 0.25 -10.12
N ARG A 142 -9.73 0.81 -9.57
CA ARG A 142 -10.80 1.45 -10.34
C ARG A 142 -10.31 2.67 -11.11
N GLN A 143 -9.55 3.54 -10.45
CA GLN A 143 -8.97 4.74 -11.07
C GLN A 143 -8.11 4.37 -12.28
N VAL A 144 -7.16 3.46 -12.11
CA VAL A 144 -6.27 3.03 -13.20
C VAL A 144 -7.07 2.31 -14.28
N GLY A 145 -7.99 1.41 -13.91
CA GLY A 145 -8.87 0.72 -14.86
C GLY A 145 -9.67 1.67 -15.74
N ALA A 146 -10.22 2.74 -15.15
CA ALA A 146 -10.92 3.78 -15.91
C ALA A 146 -9.98 4.56 -16.84
N LEU A 147 -8.79 4.96 -16.35
CA LEU A 147 -7.80 5.70 -17.12
C LEU A 147 -7.29 4.93 -18.34
N VAL A 148 -7.04 3.63 -18.18
CA VAL A 148 -6.53 2.78 -19.26
C VAL A 148 -7.64 2.17 -20.13
N GLY A 149 -8.91 2.44 -19.81
CA GLY A 149 -10.07 1.92 -20.55
C GLY A 149 -10.34 0.42 -20.32
N GLU A 150 -10.02 -0.10 -19.13
CA GLU A 150 -10.24 -1.50 -18.72
C GLU A 150 -11.06 -1.62 -17.42
N PRO A 151 -12.19 -0.90 -17.26
CA PRO A 151 -12.92 -0.88 -16.00
C PRO A 151 -13.49 -2.26 -15.61
N GLN A 152 -13.91 -3.06 -16.57
CA GLN A 152 -14.46 -4.41 -16.29
C GLN A 152 -13.39 -5.35 -15.75
N ARG A 153 -12.16 -5.25 -16.27
CA ARG A 153 -11.03 -6.04 -15.79
C ARG A 153 -10.61 -5.59 -14.38
N ALA A 154 -10.65 -4.30 -14.11
CA ALA A 154 -10.41 -3.75 -12.77
C ALA A 154 -11.42 -4.29 -11.75
N GLU A 155 -12.72 -4.26 -12.06
CA GLU A 155 -13.74 -4.82 -11.16
C GLU A 155 -13.61 -6.33 -10.98
N ALA A 156 -13.20 -7.08 -11.99
CA ALA A 156 -12.94 -8.51 -11.85
C ALA A 156 -11.78 -8.81 -10.87
N LEU A 157 -10.69 -8.03 -10.93
CA LEU A 157 -9.57 -8.15 -10.00
C LEU A 157 -9.99 -7.78 -8.57
N ILE A 158 -10.79 -6.74 -8.40
CA ILE A 158 -11.32 -6.32 -7.11
C ILE A 158 -12.25 -7.39 -6.53
N ALA A 159 -13.15 -7.93 -7.34
CA ALA A 159 -14.07 -8.97 -6.90
C ALA A 159 -13.34 -10.22 -6.40
N GLU A 160 -12.27 -10.63 -7.07
CA GLU A 160 -11.44 -11.76 -6.62
C GLU A 160 -10.70 -11.45 -5.30
N MET A 161 -10.16 -10.25 -5.16
CA MET A 161 -9.58 -9.76 -3.90
C MET A 161 -10.61 -9.82 -2.77
N ASP A 162 -11.80 -9.26 -3.01
CA ASP A 162 -12.85 -9.15 -2.00
C ASP A 162 -13.39 -10.51 -1.58
N ARG A 163 -13.47 -11.47 -2.51
CA ARG A 163 -13.84 -12.87 -2.21
C ARG A 163 -12.86 -13.48 -1.21
N LYS A 164 -11.55 -13.34 -1.44
CA LYS A 164 -10.50 -13.85 -0.53
C LYS A 164 -10.59 -13.20 0.85
N LEU A 165 -10.77 -11.88 0.90
CA LEU A 165 -10.90 -11.15 2.16
C LEU A 165 -12.17 -11.55 2.93
N ALA A 166 -13.28 -11.80 2.25
CA ALA A 166 -14.53 -12.28 2.86
C ALA A 166 -14.37 -13.69 3.43
N GLU A 167 -13.67 -14.59 2.73
CA GLU A 167 -13.36 -15.93 3.21
C GLU A 167 -12.50 -15.90 4.48
N LEU A 168 -11.46 -15.05 4.52
CA LEU A 168 -10.64 -14.85 5.71
C LEU A 168 -11.45 -14.29 6.88
N ALA A 169 -12.38 -13.37 6.63
CA ALA A 169 -13.22 -12.80 7.67
C ALA A 169 -14.10 -13.84 8.40
N LEU A 170 -14.50 -14.91 7.69
CA LEU A 170 -15.25 -16.02 8.27
C LEU A 170 -14.38 -16.96 9.12
N GLN A 171 -13.06 -16.93 8.96
CA GLN A 171 -12.10 -17.82 9.59
C GLN A 171 -11.31 -17.16 10.73
N ARG A 172 -11.77 -16.02 11.23
CA ARG A 172 -11.06 -15.28 12.29
C ARG A 172 -10.88 -16.12 13.54
N PRO A 173 -9.64 -16.25 14.05
CA PRO A 173 -9.37 -17.00 15.26
C PRO A 173 -9.95 -16.28 16.50
N ALA A 174 -10.38 -17.05 17.51
CA ALA A 174 -10.84 -16.49 18.78
C ALA A 174 -9.71 -15.75 19.53
N HIS A 175 -8.47 -16.19 19.34
CA HIS A 175 -7.26 -15.59 19.90
C HIS A 175 -6.32 -15.22 18.74
N PRO A 176 -6.34 -13.96 18.30
CA PRO A 176 -5.47 -13.50 17.22
C PRO A 176 -4.01 -13.53 17.64
N THR A 177 -3.16 -14.11 16.79
CA THR A 177 -1.70 -14.16 17.00
C THR A 177 -1.09 -12.77 16.91
N GLU A 178 -0.25 -12.40 17.85
CA GLU A 178 0.49 -11.13 17.84
C GLU A 178 1.77 -11.26 17.01
N VAL A 179 1.88 -10.44 15.97
CA VAL A 179 3.01 -10.46 15.03
C VAL A 179 3.64 -9.10 14.87
N VAL A 180 4.90 -9.09 14.42
CA VAL A 180 5.60 -7.88 13.94
C VAL A 180 6.20 -8.18 12.58
N ALA A 181 5.92 -7.34 11.59
CA ALA A 181 6.64 -7.36 10.33
C ALA A 181 8.00 -6.66 10.54
N TRP A 182 8.98 -7.44 11.00
CA TRP A 182 10.29 -6.92 11.37
C TRP A 182 11.30 -7.17 10.27
N SER A 183 11.87 -6.07 9.78
CA SER A 183 13.04 -6.08 8.90
C SER A 183 14.18 -5.36 9.58
N ALA A 184 15.41 -5.73 9.25
CA ALA A 184 16.60 -5.17 9.87
C ALA A 184 16.87 -3.68 9.57
N ALA A 185 15.95 -3.00 8.91
CA ALA A 185 16.03 -1.56 8.66
C ALA A 185 15.67 -0.69 9.88
N ASN A 186 15.54 -1.30 11.06
CA ASN A 186 15.13 -0.65 12.32
C ASN A 186 13.78 0.08 12.22
N THR A 187 12.95 -0.24 11.24
CA THR A 187 11.61 0.29 11.11
C THR A 187 10.62 -0.85 10.88
N VAL A 188 9.44 -0.69 11.46
CA VAL A 188 8.33 -1.64 11.28
C VAL A 188 7.11 -0.91 10.77
N PRO A 189 6.36 -1.50 9.83
CA PRO A 189 5.10 -0.93 9.37
C PRO A 189 4.05 -1.02 10.50
N GLY A 190 3.61 0.15 10.95
CA GLY A 190 2.63 0.33 12.00
C GLY A 190 1.23 0.57 11.49
N ARG A 191 0.44 1.27 12.31
CA ARG A 191 -0.95 1.62 12.01
C ARG A 191 -1.05 2.44 10.72
N GLY A 192 -2.05 2.12 9.88
CA GLY A 192 -2.30 2.85 8.64
C GLY A 192 -1.35 2.49 7.49
N SER A 193 -0.51 1.45 7.65
CA SER A 193 0.25 0.87 6.56
C SER A 193 -0.52 -0.29 5.91
N LEU A 194 -0.22 -0.57 4.64
CA LEU A 194 -0.80 -1.74 3.96
C LEU A 194 -0.45 -3.06 4.67
N THR A 195 0.75 -3.16 5.22
CA THR A 195 1.16 -4.33 6.01
C THR A 195 0.27 -4.53 7.23
N ASP A 196 -0.12 -3.45 7.92
CA ASP A 196 -1.07 -3.52 9.04
C ASP A 196 -2.44 -4.05 8.57
N ASP A 197 -2.93 -3.57 7.44
CA ASP A 197 -4.21 -4.01 6.88
C ASP A 197 -4.18 -5.49 6.46
N ILE A 198 -3.08 -5.96 5.86
CA ILE A 198 -2.85 -7.37 5.51
C ILE A 198 -2.82 -8.26 6.77
N ILE A 199 -2.08 -7.86 7.81
CA ILE A 199 -2.00 -8.60 9.08
C ILE A 199 -3.38 -8.73 9.71
N ARG A 200 -4.16 -7.64 9.75
CA ARG A 200 -5.53 -7.64 10.30
C ARG A 200 -6.48 -8.50 9.46
N ALA A 201 -6.36 -8.46 8.14
CA ALA A 201 -7.15 -9.30 7.24
C ALA A 201 -6.85 -10.80 7.43
N ALA A 202 -5.59 -11.15 7.70
CA ALA A 202 -5.18 -12.51 8.04
C ALA A 202 -5.69 -13.01 9.42
N GLY A 203 -6.35 -12.15 10.21
CA GLY A 203 -6.85 -12.49 11.53
C GLY A 203 -5.80 -12.37 12.64
N ALA A 204 -4.70 -11.67 12.42
CA ALA A 204 -3.63 -11.43 13.38
C ALA A 204 -3.66 -9.98 13.93
N VAL A 205 -2.83 -9.73 14.93
CA VAL A 205 -2.61 -8.40 15.52
C VAL A 205 -1.21 -7.94 15.21
N ASN A 206 -1.10 -6.76 14.59
CA ASN A 206 0.18 -6.10 14.38
C ASN A 206 0.59 -5.34 15.64
N LEU A 207 1.62 -5.81 16.36
CA LEU A 207 2.11 -5.14 17.57
C LEU A 207 2.65 -3.74 17.26
N ALA A 208 3.25 -3.54 16.08
CA ALA A 208 3.75 -2.23 15.67
C ALA A 208 2.63 -1.18 15.55
N ALA A 209 1.37 -1.58 15.34
CA ALA A 209 0.23 -0.66 15.32
C ALA A 209 -0.11 -0.03 16.69
N ARG A 210 0.52 -0.52 17.78
CA ARG A 210 0.40 0.06 19.13
C ARG A 210 1.44 1.15 19.40
N MET A 211 2.42 1.31 18.52
CA MET A 211 3.43 2.37 18.63
C MET A 211 2.79 3.75 18.43
N PRO A 212 3.38 4.82 19.02
CA PRO A 212 2.82 6.16 18.92
C PRO A 212 2.90 6.75 17.51
N ASP A 213 3.90 6.34 16.73
CA ASP A 213 4.09 6.82 15.36
C ASP A 213 3.19 6.03 14.40
N ASP A 214 2.47 6.76 13.53
CA ASP A 214 1.68 6.16 12.49
C ASP A 214 2.57 5.70 11.32
N SER A 215 2.16 4.64 10.64
CA SER A 215 2.74 4.05 9.44
C SER A 215 4.09 3.35 9.61
N PHE A 216 5.13 4.00 10.17
CA PHE A 216 6.45 3.40 10.37
C PHE A 216 7.08 3.86 11.67
N SER A 217 7.45 2.93 12.54
CA SER A 217 8.11 3.19 13.81
C SER A 217 9.53 2.62 13.83
N SER A 218 10.43 3.25 14.61
CA SER A 218 11.73 2.67 14.91
C SER A 218 11.54 1.45 15.83
N PHE A 219 12.19 0.33 15.47
CA PHE A 219 12.04 -0.94 16.18
C PHE A 219 13.28 -1.81 16.02
N GLY A 220 14.17 -1.71 16.97
CA GLY A 220 15.42 -2.48 16.99
C GLY A 220 15.24 -3.89 17.55
N ILE A 221 16.35 -4.59 17.77
CA ILE A 221 16.36 -5.93 18.37
C ILE A 221 15.88 -5.88 19.83
N GLU A 222 16.24 -4.87 20.57
CA GLU A 222 15.87 -4.70 21.97
C GLU A 222 14.35 -4.53 22.09
N GLU A 223 13.76 -3.66 21.29
CA GLU A 223 12.31 -3.47 21.26
C GLU A 223 11.59 -4.73 20.85
N LEU A 224 12.13 -5.47 19.87
CA LEU A 224 11.58 -6.75 19.42
C LEU A 224 11.54 -7.78 20.56
N LEU A 225 12.63 -7.88 21.32
CA LEU A 225 12.74 -8.82 22.44
C LEU A 225 11.86 -8.43 23.64
N VAL A 226 11.67 -7.11 23.87
CA VAL A 226 10.77 -6.59 24.90
C VAL A 226 9.31 -6.78 24.52
N ALA A 227 8.95 -6.51 23.25
CA ALA A 227 7.57 -6.64 22.75
C ALA A 227 7.08 -8.10 22.71
N ARG A 228 7.99 -9.06 22.58
CA ARG A 228 7.70 -10.51 22.59
C ARG A 228 6.55 -10.92 21.68
N PRO A 229 6.58 -10.57 20.37
CA PRO A 229 5.54 -11.06 19.46
C PRO A 229 5.56 -12.60 19.42
N GLU A 230 4.41 -13.19 19.17
CA GLU A 230 4.31 -14.65 19.03
C GLU A 230 5.00 -15.15 17.76
N ALA A 231 5.06 -14.32 16.70
CA ALA A 231 5.84 -14.58 15.49
C ALA A 231 6.38 -13.30 14.88
N ILE A 232 7.45 -13.42 14.12
CA ILE A 232 7.96 -12.33 13.28
C ILE A 232 7.73 -12.63 11.81
N MET A 233 7.37 -11.58 11.08
CA MET A 233 7.21 -11.63 9.63
C MET A 233 8.43 -10.99 8.98
N ARG A 234 8.99 -11.64 7.97
CA ARG A 234 10.15 -11.19 7.23
C ARG A 234 9.80 -11.04 5.75
N GLY A 235 9.99 -9.85 5.23
CA GLY A 235 9.87 -9.62 3.79
C GLY A 235 10.97 -10.37 3.04
N ARG A 236 10.59 -11.14 2.02
CA ARG A 236 11.49 -11.74 1.05
C ARG A 236 11.48 -10.86 -0.20
N SER A 237 12.61 -10.23 -0.47
CA SER A 237 12.96 -9.72 -1.79
C SER A 237 13.93 -10.74 -2.40
N ASP A 238 13.68 -11.17 -3.61
CA ASP A 238 14.57 -12.12 -4.30
C ASP A 238 15.85 -11.45 -4.85
N TYR A 239 16.15 -10.23 -4.39
CA TYR A 239 17.47 -9.61 -4.54
C TYR A 239 18.49 -10.46 -3.76
N GLY A 240 18.95 -11.56 -4.32
CA GLY A 240 19.79 -12.57 -3.68
C GLY A 240 21.15 -12.10 -3.15
N GLU A 241 21.35 -10.79 -3.05
CA GLU A 241 22.57 -10.16 -2.59
C GLU A 241 22.66 -10.11 -1.07
N PRO A 242 23.82 -10.43 -0.50
CA PRO A 242 24.08 -10.24 0.91
C PRO A 242 23.91 -8.76 1.29
N SER A 243 23.02 -8.46 2.23
CA SER A 243 22.83 -7.12 2.75
C SER A 243 23.01 -7.09 4.27
N VAL A 244 23.38 -5.92 4.80
CA VAL A 244 23.44 -5.71 6.27
C VAL A 244 22.06 -5.99 6.90
N GLN A 245 20.99 -5.65 6.20
CA GLN A 245 19.62 -5.95 6.62
C GLN A 245 19.38 -7.45 6.76
N ASN A 246 19.83 -8.24 5.79
CA ASN A 246 19.73 -9.70 5.85
C ASN A 246 20.57 -10.25 7.01
N ALA A 247 21.78 -9.76 7.22
CA ALA A 247 22.66 -10.18 8.32
C ALA A 247 22.04 -9.90 9.70
N MET A 248 21.39 -8.75 9.91
CA MET A 248 20.72 -8.44 11.17
C MET A 248 19.52 -9.33 11.42
N SER A 249 18.72 -9.63 10.40
CA SER A 249 17.56 -10.54 10.54
C SER A 249 17.99 -11.97 10.85
N GLU A 250 19.23 -12.33 10.57
CA GLU A 250 19.86 -13.62 10.93
C GLU A 250 20.67 -13.56 12.22
N HIS A 251 20.55 -12.49 13.00
CA HIS A 251 21.25 -12.38 14.29
C HIS A 251 20.93 -13.59 15.19
N PRO A 252 21.94 -14.21 15.82
CA PRO A 252 21.76 -15.45 16.62
C PRO A 252 20.65 -15.35 17.66
N VAL A 253 20.52 -14.22 18.33
CA VAL A 253 19.47 -13.97 19.35
C VAL A 253 18.09 -14.03 18.70
N VAL A 254 17.87 -13.37 17.56
CA VAL A 254 16.58 -13.38 16.85
C VAL A 254 16.25 -14.79 16.33
N ARG A 255 17.25 -15.49 15.79
CA ARG A 255 17.10 -16.87 15.32
C ARG A 255 16.68 -17.82 16.44
N THR A 256 17.25 -17.64 17.63
CA THR A 256 16.95 -18.47 18.80
C THR A 256 15.57 -18.14 19.36
N ALA A 257 15.32 -16.85 19.59
CA ALA A 257 14.05 -16.38 20.18
C ALA A 257 12.83 -16.73 19.31
N PHE A 258 12.96 -16.70 17.99
CA PHE A 258 11.85 -16.95 17.06
C PHE A 258 12.05 -18.24 16.24
N LYS A 259 12.69 -19.25 16.83
CA LYS A 259 12.84 -20.55 16.17
C LYS A 259 11.47 -21.18 15.87
N GLY A 260 11.21 -21.48 14.59
CA GLY A 260 9.93 -22.03 14.13
C GLY A 260 8.78 -21.01 14.08
N ARG A 261 9.04 -19.72 14.36
CA ARG A 261 8.04 -18.65 14.43
C ARG A 261 8.41 -17.46 13.54
N ARG A 262 9.07 -17.76 12.44
CA ARG A 262 9.50 -16.80 11.42
C ARG A 262 8.70 -17.07 10.15
N ILE A 263 7.84 -16.13 9.76
CA ILE A 263 7.00 -16.18 8.57
C ILE A 263 7.62 -15.32 7.49
N THR A 264 7.79 -15.88 6.30
CA THR A 264 8.29 -15.12 5.13
C THR A 264 7.12 -14.70 4.26
N TYR A 265 7.16 -13.46 3.75
CA TYR A 265 6.13 -12.92 2.86
C TYR A 265 6.74 -12.21 1.65
N PRO A 266 6.04 -12.15 0.49
CA PRO A 266 6.49 -11.41 -0.69
C PRO A 266 6.44 -9.91 -0.41
N VAL A 267 7.60 -9.25 -0.36
CA VAL A 267 7.70 -7.83 -0.01
C VAL A 267 6.91 -6.93 -0.97
N PHE A 268 6.87 -7.29 -2.24
CA PHE A 268 6.19 -6.51 -3.28
C PHE A 268 4.67 -6.38 -3.05
N LEU A 269 4.02 -7.38 -2.46
CA LEU A 269 2.59 -7.33 -2.11
C LEU A 269 2.29 -6.45 -0.90
N HIS A 270 3.31 -6.09 -0.12
CA HIS A 270 3.20 -5.18 1.02
C HIS A 270 3.68 -3.75 0.68
N THR A 271 4.50 -3.63 -0.36
CA THR A 271 5.01 -2.33 -0.85
C THR A 271 4.06 -1.73 -1.89
N CYS A 272 3.61 -2.56 -2.84
CA CYS A 272 2.67 -2.16 -3.87
C CYS A 272 1.29 -2.72 -3.53
N GLY A 273 0.36 -1.85 -3.22
CA GLY A 273 -1.04 -2.25 -3.01
C GLY A 273 -1.68 -2.71 -4.31
N LEU A 274 -1.70 -4.01 -4.50
CA LEU A 274 -2.29 -4.70 -5.66
C LEU A 274 -3.48 -5.55 -5.20
N PRO A 275 -4.45 -5.85 -6.07
CA PRO A 275 -5.50 -6.84 -5.75
C PRO A 275 -4.92 -8.17 -5.23
N GLN A 276 -3.75 -8.58 -5.73
CA GLN A 276 -3.00 -9.75 -5.26
C GLN A 276 -2.48 -9.63 -3.82
N SER A 277 -2.52 -8.44 -3.19
CA SER A 277 -2.13 -8.30 -1.77
C SER A 277 -3.03 -9.13 -0.84
N ALA A 278 -4.24 -9.49 -1.27
CA ALA A 278 -5.09 -10.44 -0.56
C ALA A 278 -4.48 -11.85 -0.50
N ASP A 279 -3.67 -12.26 -1.49
CA ASP A 279 -2.97 -13.54 -1.45
C ASP A 279 -1.94 -13.58 -0.32
N SER A 280 -1.29 -12.44 -0.03
CA SER A 280 -0.40 -12.33 1.13
C SER A 280 -1.15 -12.48 2.45
N ALA A 281 -2.37 -11.95 2.56
CA ALA A 281 -3.21 -12.16 3.74
C ALA A 281 -3.61 -13.63 3.91
N VAL A 282 -3.96 -14.32 2.83
CA VAL A 282 -4.26 -15.78 2.84
C VAL A 282 -3.02 -16.58 3.25
N GLN A 283 -1.87 -16.31 2.62
CA GLN A 283 -0.62 -17.00 2.96
C GLN A 283 -0.22 -16.78 4.42
N LEU A 284 -0.41 -15.57 4.94
CA LEU A 284 -0.15 -15.27 6.34
C LEU A 284 -1.10 -16.03 7.26
N HIS A 285 -2.40 -16.04 6.97
CA HIS A 285 -3.39 -16.80 7.73
C HIS A 285 -3.01 -18.29 7.82
N ASP A 286 -2.67 -18.90 6.68
CA ASP A 286 -2.26 -20.31 6.60
C ASP A 286 -0.96 -20.60 7.35
N ALA A 287 -0.02 -19.64 7.33
CA ALA A 287 1.25 -19.77 8.05
C ALA A 287 1.04 -19.67 9.57
N LEU A 288 0.17 -18.77 10.03
CA LEU A 288 -0.19 -18.62 11.44
C LEU A 288 -0.86 -19.88 12.01
N ALA A 289 -1.74 -20.52 11.24
CA ALA A 289 -2.39 -21.75 11.63
C ALA A 289 -1.41 -22.95 11.83
N LYS A 290 -0.21 -22.87 11.26
CA LYS A 290 0.85 -23.89 11.33
C LYS A 290 1.92 -23.59 12.38
N LEU A 291 1.82 -22.46 13.09
CA LEU A 291 2.80 -22.13 14.13
C LEU A 291 2.77 -23.17 15.24
N PRO A 292 3.93 -23.59 15.78
CA PRO A 292 3.98 -24.43 16.95
C PRO A 292 3.32 -23.72 18.15
N ALA A 293 2.70 -24.47 19.04
CA ALA A 293 2.17 -23.92 20.29
C ALA A 293 3.24 -23.11 21.01
N ALA A 294 2.82 -22.02 21.65
CA ALA A 294 3.74 -21.11 22.32
C ALA A 294 4.28 -21.72 23.62
N ASP A 295 5.27 -22.58 23.53
CA ASP A 295 6.17 -22.88 24.64
C ASP A 295 7.18 -21.74 24.80
N VAL A 296 6.68 -20.52 25.05
CA VAL A 296 7.55 -19.35 25.22
C VAL A 296 7.96 -19.26 26.69
N ALA A 297 8.87 -20.13 27.09
CA ALA A 297 9.74 -19.85 28.21
C ALA A 297 10.87 -18.93 27.67
N TRP A 298 10.73 -17.66 27.89
CA TRP A 298 11.79 -16.64 27.65
C TRP A 298 12.72 -16.59 28.84
#